data_4be647dfb3109d4e2a7a828b051354cb
#
_entry.id   4be647dfb3109d4e2a7a828b051354cb
#
_cell.length_a   1.000
_cell.length_b   1.000
_cell.length_c   1.000
_cell.angle_alpha   90.00
_cell.angle_beta   90.00
_cell.angle_gamma   90.00
#
_symmetry.space_group_name_H-M   'P 1'
#
loop_
_entity.id
_entity.type
_entity.pdbx_description
1 polymer ?
#
loop_
_entity_poly.entity_id
_entity_poly.type
_entity_poly.pdbx_seq_one_letter_code
_entity_poly.pdbx_strand_id
1 'polypeptide(L)'
;DLEGKILTMNKGAEKLFGYSSEELINKKRVSLFSPGEIVLQNVADWLSIAVEKGEYSGETIFINKKKEKINAKIKITPTFKNGKDGEHIGYCGVTETIEKNVNVKINVSTKLIKWLAITRLPFTSASLLPIFVVASYFAYSGDNLINVPSLILCTFGILFAHIGTNMYNDFFDNLDGTDEENNEYFQQLSGGSRAIELGLI
;
A
#
# COMPACT_ATOMS: atom_id res chain seq x y z
N ASP A 1 5.17 0.60 16.20
CA ASP A 1 3.85 0.32 16.80
C ASP A 1 3.05 -0.68 15.96
N LEU A 2 1.78 -0.87 16.27
CA LEU A 2 0.87 -1.80 15.57
C LEU A 2 0.51 -1.32 14.15
N GLU A 3 0.59 -0.04 13.91
CA GLU A 3 0.30 0.58 12.61
C GLU A 3 1.53 0.61 11.69
N GLY A 4 2.65 0.05 12.15
CA GLY A 4 3.91 0.05 11.41
C GLY A 4 4.71 1.35 11.51
N LYS A 5 4.30 2.32 12.33
CA LYS A 5 5.02 3.56 12.56
C LYS A 5 6.33 3.28 13.30
N ILE A 6 7.41 3.87 12.83
CA ILE A 6 8.74 3.68 13.39
C ILE A 6 8.86 4.48 14.69
N LEU A 7 9.04 3.79 15.82
CA LEU A 7 9.21 4.42 17.14
C LEU A 7 10.68 4.53 17.54
N THR A 8 11.50 3.59 17.11
CA THR A 8 12.94 3.56 17.41
C THR A 8 13.73 3.05 16.22
N MET A 9 14.95 3.52 16.09
CA MET A 9 15.89 3.06 15.07
C MET A 9 17.31 3.10 15.63
N ASN A 10 18.09 2.06 15.40
CA ASN A 10 19.47 2.05 15.83
C ASN A 10 20.43 2.51 14.71
N LYS A 11 21.66 2.84 15.08
CA LYS A 11 22.69 3.32 14.14
C LYS A 11 23.02 2.32 13.03
N GLY A 12 22.86 1.01 13.26
CA GLY A 12 23.02 -0.02 12.25
C GLY A 12 21.98 0.08 11.16
N ALA A 13 20.71 0.27 11.55
CA ALA A 13 19.62 0.44 10.63
C ALA A 13 19.72 1.79 9.86
N GLU A 14 20.15 2.88 10.52
CA GLU A 14 20.44 4.15 9.82
C GLU A 14 21.45 3.99 8.69
N LYS A 15 22.54 3.27 8.97
CA LYS A 15 23.57 2.99 7.95
C LYS A 15 23.06 2.09 6.84
N LEU A 16 22.27 1.07 7.19
CA LEU A 16 21.74 0.09 6.24
C LEU A 16 20.73 0.72 5.27
N PHE A 17 19.77 1.44 5.82
CA PHE A 17 18.68 2.03 5.03
C PHE A 17 19.00 3.44 4.51
N GLY A 18 20.01 4.11 5.04
CA GLY A 18 20.44 5.44 4.59
C GLY A 18 19.55 6.60 5.04
N TYR A 19 18.72 6.38 6.03
CA TYR A 19 17.88 7.42 6.65
C TYR A 19 18.39 7.73 8.05
N SER A 20 18.22 8.97 8.50
CA SER A 20 18.46 9.32 9.89
C SER A 20 17.24 8.98 10.77
N SER A 21 17.48 8.76 12.06
CA SER A 21 16.39 8.54 13.02
C SER A 21 15.44 9.73 13.09
N GLU A 22 15.93 10.96 12.91
CA GLU A 22 15.12 12.18 12.92
C GLU A 22 14.15 12.27 11.74
N GLU A 23 14.51 11.68 10.60
CA GLU A 23 13.64 11.62 9.41
C GLU A 23 12.50 10.60 9.56
N LEU A 24 12.70 9.57 10.40
CA LEU A 24 11.82 8.40 10.42
C LEU A 24 10.98 8.28 11.69
N ILE A 25 11.56 8.55 12.87
CA ILE A 25 10.88 8.31 14.15
C ILE A 25 9.62 9.18 14.25
N ASN A 26 8.50 8.51 14.53
CA ASN A 26 7.15 9.08 14.60
C ASN A 26 6.63 9.77 13.31
N LYS A 27 7.38 9.69 12.21
CA LYS A 27 7.03 10.35 10.94
C LYS A 27 6.75 9.36 9.82
N LYS A 28 7.49 8.27 9.76
CA LYS A 28 7.41 7.31 8.63
C LYS A 28 7.11 5.90 9.14
N ARG A 29 6.71 5.03 8.22
CA ARG A 29 6.36 3.64 8.49
C ARG A 29 7.40 2.68 7.93
N VAL A 30 7.48 1.49 8.52
CA VAL A 30 8.42 0.43 8.10
C VAL A 30 8.20 -0.05 6.65
N SER A 31 7.01 0.17 6.09
CA SER A 31 6.71 -0.11 4.69
C SER A 31 7.61 0.67 3.72
N LEU A 32 8.17 1.80 4.14
CA LEU A 32 9.13 2.58 3.37
C LEU A 32 10.37 1.74 2.95
N PHE A 33 10.73 0.74 3.75
CA PHE A 33 11.88 -0.10 3.48
C PHE A 33 11.59 -1.29 2.56
N SER A 34 10.35 -1.52 2.18
CA SER A 34 9.96 -2.72 1.42
C SER A 34 9.32 -2.35 0.08
N PRO A 35 9.59 -3.11 -0.99
CA PRO A 35 8.78 -3.02 -2.19
C PRO A 35 7.30 -3.24 -1.87
N GLY A 36 6.42 -2.42 -2.45
CA GLY A 36 5.00 -2.43 -2.12
C GLY A 36 4.31 -3.78 -2.35
N GLU A 37 4.72 -4.52 -3.37
CA GLU A 37 4.20 -5.88 -3.61
C GLU A 37 4.53 -6.85 -2.48
N ILE A 38 5.71 -6.72 -1.86
CA ILE A 38 6.09 -7.55 -0.70
C ILE A 38 5.25 -7.15 0.51
N VAL A 39 5.00 -5.85 0.69
CA VAL A 39 4.11 -5.35 1.75
C VAL A 39 2.71 -5.95 1.62
N LEU A 40 2.12 -5.85 0.42
CA LEU A 40 0.77 -6.37 0.15
C LEU A 40 0.65 -7.88 0.31
N GLN A 41 1.68 -8.62 -0.08
CA GLN A 41 1.61 -10.08 -0.13
C GLN A 41 1.99 -10.75 1.18
N ASN A 42 2.98 -10.22 1.89
CA ASN A 42 3.69 -10.99 2.89
C ASN A 42 3.65 -10.40 4.30
N VAL A 43 3.58 -9.08 4.43
CA VAL A 43 3.78 -8.45 5.76
C VAL A 43 2.69 -8.84 6.75
N ALA A 44 1.43 -8.89 6.32
CA ALA A 44 0.33 -9.30 7.20
C ALA A 44 0.53 -10.72 7.76
N ASP A 45 0.95 -11.65 6.91
CA ASP A 45 1.24 -13.04 7.31
C ASP A 45 2.44 -13.11 8.26
N TRP A 46 3.49 -12.34 8.00
CA TRP A 46 4.67 -12.30 8.88
C TRP A 46 4.33 -11.81 10.29
N LEU A 47 3.50 -10.76 10.38
CA LEU A 47 3.06 -10.21 11.65
C LEU A 47 2.13 -11.19 12.40
N SER A 48 1.21 -11.85 11.70
CA SER A 48 0.34 -12.88 12.28
C SER A 48 1.15 -14.05 12.85
N ILE A 49 2.11 -14.58 12.07
CA ILE A 49 3.01 -15.65 12.51
C ILE A 49 3.84 -15.20 13.72
N ALA A 50 4.34 -13.97 13.71
CA ALA A 50 5.12 -13.44 14.82
C ALA A 50 4.31 -13.38 16.12
N VAL A 51 3.04 -13.00 16.06
CA VAL A 51 2.15 -12.98 17.24
C VAL A 51 1.83 -14.41 17.70
N GLU A 52 1.49 -15.30 16.77
CA GLU A 52 1.09 -16.68 17.10
C GLU A 52 2.26 -17.52 17.67
N LYS A 53 3.45 -17.41 17.05
CA LYS A 53 4.63 -18.23 17.40
C LYS A 53 5.63 -17.50 18.30
N GLY A 54 5.40 -16.22 18.60
CA GLY A 54 6.31 -15.38 19.36
C GLY A 54 7.42 -14.74 18.53
N GLU A 55 7.67 -15.25 17.32
CA GLU A 55 8.61 -14.66 16.35
C GLU A 55 8.32 -15.12 14.91
N TYR A 56 8.69 -14.28 13.96
CA TYR A 56 8.82 -14.65 12.55
C TYR A 56 10.26 -14.45 12.09
N SER A 57 10.77 -15.36 11.27
CA SER A 57 12.08 -15.20 10.61
C SER A 57 11.97 -15.63 9.14
N GLY A 58 12.47 -14.80 8.23
CA GLY A 58 12.42 -15.08 6.80
C GLY A 58 13.41 -14.26 6.00
N GLU A 59 13.63 -14.65 4.74
CA GLU A 59 14.44 -13.90 3.77
C GLU A 59 13.53 -12.98 2.96
N THR A 60 13.98 -11.74 2.71
CA THR A 60 13.21 -10.74 1.95
C THR A 60 14.15 -9.75 1.25
N ILE A 61 13.55 -8.87 0.45
CA ILE A 61 14.24 -7.76 -0.19
C ILE A 61 13.72 -6.46 0.44
N PHE A 62 14.66 -5.66 0.92
CA PHE A 62 14.42 -4.28 1.31
C PHE A 62 14.93 -3.29 0.25
N ILE A 63 14.57 -2.03 0.42
CA ILE A 63 15.07 -0.91 -0.36
C ILE A 63 15.61 0.17 0.58
N ASN A 64 16.73 0.78 0.21
CA ASN A 64 17.30 1.91 0.95
C ASN A 64 16.78 3.26 0.40
N LYS A 65 17.23 4.36 0.99
CA LYS A 65 16.90 5.74 0.57
C LYS A 65 17.26 6.02 -0.90
N LYS A 66 18.27 5.34 -1.43
CA LYS A 66 18.69 5.47 -2.85
C LYS A 66 17.92 4.53 -3.79
N LYS A 67 16.90 3.83 -3.30
CA LYS A 67 16.12 2.82 -4.02
C LYS A 67 16.96 1.59 -4.46
N GLU A 68 18.09 1.36 -3.83
CA GLU A 68 18.90 0.16 -4.05
C GLU A 68 18.33 -1.01 -3.26
N LYS A 69 18.33 -2.20 -3.88
CA LYS A 69 17.82 -3.43 -3.26
C LYS A 69 18.82 -3.99 -2.26
N ILE A 70 18.35 -4.39 -1.11
CA ILE A 70 19.08 -5.03 -0.04
C ILE A 70 18.49 -6.42 0.19
N ASN A 71 19.27 -7.46 -0.10
CA ASN A 71 18.89 -8.83 0.26
C ASN A 71 19.10 -9.01 1.77
N ALA A 72 18.10 -9.44 2.47
CA ALA A 72 18.15 -9.49 3.92
C ALA A 72 17.36 -10.66 4.50
N LYS A 73 17.80 -11.09 5.67
CA LYS A 73 17.03 -11.90 6.60
C LYS A 73 16.42 -10.98 7.64
N ILE A 74 15.11 -11.11 7.82
CA ILE A 74 14.37 -10.37 8.84
C ILE A 74 13.92 -11.31 9.95
N LYS A 75 13.98 -10.81 11.18
CA LYS A 75 13.36 -11.41 12.36
C LYS A 75 12.41 -10.38 12.96
N ILE A 76 11.14 -10.76 13.12
CA ILE A 76 10.09 -9.92 13.69
C ILE A 76 9.63 -10.56 14.99
N THR A 77 9.60 -9.77 16.07
CA THR A 77 9.08 -10.21 17.38
C THR A 77 8.01 -9.23 17.87
N PRO A 78 6.88 -9.71 18.38
CA PRO A 78 5.88 -8.83 18.97
C PRO A 78 6.42 -8.20 20.25
N THR A 79 6.02 -6.97 20.53
CA THR A 79 6.41 -6.21 21.70
C THR A 79 5.17 -5.97 22.58
N PHE A 80 5.27 -6.31 23.86
CA PHE A 80 4.19 -6.19 24.82
C PHE A 80 4.56 -5.19 25.93
N LYS A 81 3.58 -4.46 26.41
CA LYS A 81 3.72 -3.57 27.55
C LYS A 81 3.73 -4.39 28.83
N ASN A 82 4.74 -4.19 29.68
CA ASN A 82 4.89 -4.90 30.97
C ASN A 82 5.10 -6.42 30.89
N GLY A 83 5.66 -6.94 29.78
CA GLY A 83 5.97 -8.36 29.59
C GLY A 83 5.00 -9.12 28.68
N LYS A 84 5.22 -10.44 28.54
CA LYS A 84 4.53 -11.26 27.54
C LYS A 84 3.01 -11.37 27.71
N ASP A 85 2.52 -11.17 28.92
CA ASP A 85 1.08 -11.22 29.24
C ASP A 85 0.40 -9.84 29.17
N GLY A 86 1.15 -8.81 28.78
CA GLY A 86 0.67 -7.45 28.66
C GLY A 86 -0.02 -7.12 27.34
N GLU A 87 -0.43 -5.88 27.18
CA GLU A 87 -1.01 -5.35 25.97
C GLU A 87 0.03 -5.37 24.83
N HIS A 88 -0.36 -5.90 23.66
CA HIS A 88 0.47 -5.88 22.44
C HIS A 88 0.54 -4.45 21.89
N ILE A 89 1.74 -3.86 21.87
CA ILE A 89 1.96 -2.45 21.52
C ILE A 89 2.72 -2.24 20.22
N GLY A 90 3.25 -3.29 19.61
CA GLY A 90 3.99 -3.17 18.36
C GLY A 90 4.90 -4.35 18.09
N TYR A 91 5.86 -4.12 17.21
CA TYR A 91 6.82 -5.13 16.78
C TYR A 91 8.25 -4.60 16.83
N CYS A 92 9.19 -5.49 17.08
CA CYS A 92 10.62 -5.23 16.92
C CYS A 92 11.11 -6.01 15.69
N GLY A 93 11.72 -5.31 14.74
CA GLY A 93 12.33 -5.89 13.55
C GLY A 93 13.85 -5.87 13.65
N VAL A 94 14.49 -7.00 13.44
CA VAL A 94 15.94 -7.10 13.29
C VAL A 94 16.24 -7.52 11.86
N THR A 95 17.11 -6.76 11.18
CA THR A 95 17.49 -6.99 9.79
C THR A 95 18.97 -7.31 9.69
N GLU A 96 19.29 -8.40 9.04
CA GLU A 96 20.63 -8.84 8.71
C GLU A 96 20.80 -8.92 7.19
N THR A 97 21.83 -8.29 6.65
CA THR A 97 22.14 -8.36 5.22
C THR A 97 22.72 -9.72 4.86
N ILE A 98 22.32 -10.27 3.72
CA ILE A 98 22.83 -11.54 3.22
C ILE A 98 23.36 -11.36 1.79
N GLU A 99 24.45 -12.05 1.46
CA GLU A 99 25.06 -12.00 0.11
C GLU A 99 24.24 -12.78 -0.93
N LYS A 100 23.41 -13.71 -0.46
CA LYS A 100 22.56 -14.53 -1.30
C LYS A 100 21.49 -13.67 -1.99
N ASN A 101 21.34 -13.86 -3.30
CA ASN A 101 20.29 -13.18 -4.04
C ASN A 101 18.91 -13.77 -3.66
N VAL A 102 18.08 -12.96 -3.01
CA VAL A 102 16.73 -13.34 -2.60
C VAL A 102 15.76 -13.07 -3.74
N ASN A 103 14.97 -14.07 -4.11
CA ASN A 103 13.93 -13.91 -5.10
C ASN A 103 12.55 -14.14 -4.44
N VAL A 104 11.84 -13.06 -4.16
CA VAL A 104 10.47 -13.13 -3.66
C VAL A 104 9.53 -13.22 -4.86
N LYS A 105 8.88 -14.38 -5.01
CA LYS A 105 7.88 -14.57 -6.08
C LYS A 105 6.61 -13.80 -5.73
N ILE A 106 6.25 -12.84 -6.58
CA ILE A 106 5.02 -12.09 -6.45
C ILE A 106 3.88 -12.81 -7.18
N ASN A 107 2.81 -13.11 -6.47
CA ASN A 107 1.63 -13.81 -6.98
C ASN A 107 0.86 -12.94 -7.99
N VAL A 108 0.15 -13.59 -8.91
CA VAL A 108 -0.71 -12.88 -9.88
C VAL A 108 -1.81 -12.11 -9.16
N SER A 109 -2.39 -12.68 -8.09
CA SER A 109 -3.38 -12.00 -7.24
C SER A 109 -2.85 -10.70 -6.64
N THR A 110 -1.62 -10.70 -6.14
CA THR A 110 -0.97 -9.49 -5.59
C THR A 110 -0.80 -8.41 -6.66
N LYS A 111 -0.40 -8.80 -7.88
CA LYS A 111 -0.31 -7.87 -9.01
C LYS A 111 -1.67 -7.29 -9.38
N LEU A 112 -2.72 -8.12 -9.36
CA LEU A 112 -4.09 -7.67 -9.63
C LEU A 112 -4.56 -6.68 -8.55
N ILE A 113 -4.37 -7.02 -7.26
CA ILE A 113 -4.73 -6.15 -6.13
C ILE A 113 -3.99 -4.82 -6.21
N LYS A 114 -2.69 -4.85 -6.56
CA LYS A 114 -1.89 -3.64 -6.80
C LYS A 114 -2.56 -2.73 -7.85
N TRP A 115 -2.92 -3.27 -9.02
CA TRP A 115 -3.56 -2.50 -10.07
C TRP A 115 -4.94 -2.00 -9.67
N LEU A 116 -5.74 -2.81 -8.98
CA LEU A 116 -7.04 -2.39 -8.45
C LEU A 116 -6.91 -1.23 -7.44
N ALA A 117 -5.87 -1.27 -6.60
CA ALA A 117 -5.58 -0.20 -5.66
C ALA A 117 -5.16 1.10 -6.37
N ILE A 118 -4.17 1.03 -7.28
CA ILE A 118 -3.65 2.18 -8.02
C ILE A 118 -4.75 2.88 -8.82
N THR A 119 -5.58 2.10 -9.53
CA THR A 119 -6.64 2.64 -10.40
C THR A 119 -7.91 3.02 -9.64
N ARG A 120 -8.01 2.63 -8.37
CA ARG A 120 -9.25 2.72 -7.57
C ARG A 120 -10.46 2.11 -8.29
N LEU A 121 -10.23 1.06 -9.07
CA LEU A 121 -11.25 0.45 -9.92
C LEU A 121 -12.54 0.06 -9.17
N PRO A 122 -12.51 -0.42 -7.90
CA PRO A 122 -13.73 -0.70 -7.15
C PRO A 122 -14.67 0.51 -6.97
N PHE A 123 -14.13 1.73 -7.02
CA PHE A 123 -14.91 2.96 -6.86
C PHE A 123 -15.47 3.53 -8.19
N THR A 124 -15.15 2.91 -9.32
CA THR A 124 -15.68 3.34 -10.64
C THR A 124 -17.19 3.23 -10.72
N SER A 125 -17.81 2.40 -9.89
CA SER A 125 -19.28 2.29 -9.80
C SER A 125 -19.95 3.64 -9.53
N ALA A 126 -19.35 4.48 -8.69
CA ALA A 126 -19.87 5.82 -8.40
C ALA A 126 -19.88 6.71 -9.65
N SER A 127 -18.89 6.61 -10.51
CA SER A 127 -18.79 7.38 -11.76
C SER A 127 -19.65 6.81 -12.89
N LEU A 128 -19.83 5.49 -12.92
CA LEU A 128 -20.57 4.81 -14.00
C LEU A 128 -22.08 4.72 -13.75
N LEU A 129 -22.50 4.72 -12.47
CA LEU A 129 -23.93 4.59 -12.11
C LEU A 129 -24.81 5.63 -12.80
N PRO A 130 -24.46 6.93 -12.87
CA PRO A 130 -25.29 7.93 -13.56
C PRO A 130 -25.53 7.60 -15.04
N ILE A 131 -24.54 7.05 -15.74
CA ILE A 131 -24.68 6.66 -17.17
C ILE A 131 -25.71 5.55 -17.30
N PHE A 132 -25.64 4.52 -16.45
CA PHE A 132 -26.58 3.41 -16.49
C PHE A 132 -28.01 3.84 -16.11
N VAL A 133 -28.14 4.76 -15.15
CA VAL A 133 -29.45 5.33 -14.78
C VAL A 133 -30.07 6.07 -15.96
N VAL A 134 -29.31 6.94 -16.62
CA VAL A 134 -29.79 7.69 -17.79
C VAL A 134 -30.10 6.76 -18.95
N ALA A 135 -29.24 5.79 -19.24
CA ALA A 135 -29.47 4.79 -20.29
C ALA A 135 -30.75 3.96 -20.02
N SER A 136 -30.97 3.56 -18.77
CA SER A 136 -32.16 2.81 -18.35
C SER A 136 -33.43 3.64 -18.50
N TYR A 137 -33.37 4.94 -18.17
CA TYR A 137 -34.48 5.85 -18.37
C TYR A 137 -34.88 5.97 -19.84
N PHE A 138 -33.93 6.19 -20.76
CA PHE A 138 -34.22 6.27 -22.18
C PHE A 138 -34.70 4.92 -22.78
N ALA A 139 -34.16 3.80 -22.30
CA ALA A 139 -34.66 2.49 -22.70
C ALA A 139 -36.11 2.27 -22.27
N TYR A 140 -36.50 2.75 -21.08
CA TYR A 140 -37.85 2.65 -20.55
C TYR A 140 -38.83 3.58 -21.30
N SER A 141 -38.42 4.80 -21.65
CA SER A 141 -39.28 5.79 -22.34
C SER A 141 -39.67 5.37 -23.75
N GLY A 142 -39.00 4.38 -24.33
CA GLY A 142 -39.35 3.84 -25.65
C GLY A 142 -38.92 4.71 -26.84
N ASP A 143 -38.23 5.81 -26.61
CA ASP A 143 -37.90 6.83 -27.61
C ASP A 143 -36.77 6.41 -28.60
N ASN A 144 -36.27 5.20 -28.54
CA ASN A 144 -35.14 4.71 -29.36
C ASN A 144 -33.96 5.69 -29.50
N LEU A 145 -33.80 6.55 -28.50
CA LEU A 145 -32.77 7.60 -28.49
C LEU A 145 -31.37 7.10 -28.09
N ILE A 146 -31.29 5.85 -27.67
CA ILE A 146 -29.98 5.30 -27.23
C ILE A 146 -29.16 4.94 -28.45
N ASN A 147 -28.12 5.73 -28.69
CA ASN A 147 -27.06 5.37 -29.60
C ASN A 147 -26.04 4.49 -28.86
N VAL A 148 -26.08 3.18 -29.09
CA VAL A 148 -25.21 2.21 -28.38
C VAL A 148 -23.71 2.52 -28.54
N PRO A 149 -23.17 2.83 -29.73
CA PRO A 149 -21.79 3.26 -29.88
C PRO A 149 -21.42 4.46 -29.02
N SER A 150 -22.28 5.48 -28.96
CA SER A 150 -22.06 6.66 -28.13
C SER A 150 -22.07 6.31 -26.63
N LEU A 151 -23.00 5.43 -26.19
CA LEU A 151 -23.06 4.96 -24.81
C LEU A 151 -21.78 4.23 -24.41
N ILE A 152 -21.26 3.36 -25.27
CA ILE A 152 -19.99 2.66 -25.07
C ILE A 152 -18.84 3.67 -24.96
N LEU A 153 -18.77 4.62 -25.90
CA LEU A 153 -17.71 5.64 -25.90
C LEU A 153 -17.75 6.51 -24.61
N CYS A 154 -18.92 6.94 -24.21
CA CYS A 154 -19.10 7.68 -22.95
C CYS A 154 -18.68 6.86 -21.73
N THR A 155 -19.06 5.59 -21.67
CA THR A 155 -18.71 4.69 -20.58
C THR A 155 -17.18 4.54 -20.45
N PHE A 156 -16.49 4.28 -21.56
CA PHE A 156 -15.02 4.21 -21.56
C PHE A 156 -14.38 5.57 -21.27
N GLY A 157 -14.91 6.66 -21.78
CA GLY A 157 -14.42 8.01 -21.52
C GLY A 157 -14.45 8.34 -20.03
N ILE A 158 -15.56 8.05 -19.35
CA ILE A 158 -15.69 8.28 -17.92
C ILE A 158 -14.80 7.32 -17.12
N LEU A 159 -14.67 6.06 -17.55
CA LEU A 159 -13.76 5.10 -16.90
C LEU A 159 -12.31 5.60 -16.95
N PHE A 160 -11.84 6.02 -18.12
CA PHE A 160 -10.48 6.57 -18.27
C PHE A 160 -10.29 7.88 -17.49
N ALA A 161 -11.28 8.76 -17.48
CA ALA A 161 -11.25 9.98 -16.69
C ALA A 161 -11.17 9.66 -15.19
N HIS A 162 -11.95 8.70 -14.71
CA HIS A 162 -11.91 8.26 -13.32
C HIS A 162 -10.53 7.73 -12.93
N ILE A 163 -9.96 6.81 -13.72
CA ILE A 163 -8.63 6.25 -13.47
C ILE A 163 -7.57 7.35 -13.51
N GLY A 164 -7.59 8.19 -14.54
CA GLY A 164 -6.63 9.29 -14.69
C GLY A 164 -6.68 10.26 -13.53
N THR A 165 -7.86 10.69 -13.12
CA THR A 165 -8.02 11.61 -11.98
C THR A 165 -7.48 11.02 -10.69
N ASN A 166 -7.73 9.74 -10.40
CA ASN A 166 -7.22 9.09 -9.20
C ASN A 166 -5.69 8.97 -9.22
N MET A 167 -5.09 8.61 -10.36
CA MET A 167 -3.63 8.52 -10.48
C MET A 167 -2.97 9.91 -10.35
N TYR A 168 -3.57 10.95 -10.94
CA TYR A 168 -3.10 12.33 -10.78
C TYR A 168 -3.22 12.81 -9.34
N ASN A 169 -4.33 12.52 -8.68
CA ASN A 169 -4.54 12.87 -7.27
C ASN A 169 -3.44 12.27 -6.39
N ASP A 170 -3.20 10.95 -6.50
CA ASP A 170 -2.12 10.29 -5.74
C ASP A 170 -0.74 10.92 -5.99
N PHE A 171 -0.47 11.31 -7.26
CA PHE A 171 0.79 11.95 -7.60
C PHE A 171 0.95 13.32 -6.93
N PHE A 172 -0.07 14.17 -6.99
CA PHE A 172 -0.02 15.51 -6.39
C PHE A 172 -0.07 15.46 -4.86
N ASP A 173 -0.88 14.58 -4.26
CA ASP A 173 -0.95 14.41 -2.82
C ASP A 173 0.43 13.97 -2.25
N ASN A 174 1.14 13.11 -2.98
CA ASN A 174 2.50 12.74 -2.60
C ASN A 174 3.50 13.89 -2.80
N LEU A 175 3.34 14.71 -3.85
CA LEU A 175 4.23 15.83 -4.13
C LEU A 175 4.08 16.96 -3.07
N ASP A 176 2.84 17.23 -2.68
CA ASP A 176 2.50 18.30 -1.72
C ASP A 176 2.64 17.83 -0.26
N GLY A 177 2.90 16.54 -0.03
CA GLY A 177 3.06 15.96 1.29
C GLY A 177 1.75 15.77 2.07
N THR A 178 0.60 15.94 1.42
CA THR A 178 -0.73 15.80 2.04
C THR A 178 -0.94 14.40 2.63
N ASP A 179 -0.41 13.38 1.98
CA ASP A 179 -0.48 11.98 2.45
C ASP A 179 0.38 11.73 3.70
N GLU A 180 1.41 12.56 3.96
CA GLU A 180 2.30 12.41 5.12
C GLU A 180 1.62 12.73 6.44
N GLU A 181 0.61 13.59 6.44
CA GLU A 181 -0.15 13.99 7.62
C GLU A 181 -1.20 12.94 8.04
N ASN A 182 -1.54 12.03 7.12
CA ASN A 182 -2.58 11.03 7.37
C ASN A 182 -2.00 9.80 8.08
N ASN A 183 -2.18 9.74 9.41
CA ASN A 183 -1.62 8.70 10.28
C ASN A 183 -2.35 7.34 10.21
N GLU A 184 -3.46 7.23 9.50
CA GLU A 184 -4.29 6.02 9.47
C GLU A 184 -3.91 5.10 8.31
N TYR A 185 -3.34 3.93 8.62
CA TYR A 185 -2.72 3.01 7.66
C TYR A 185 -3.66 2.39 6.63
N PHE A 186 -4.93 2.22 6.95
CA PHE A 186 -5.88 1.46 6.13
C PHE A 186 -7.22 2.14 5.87
N GLN A 187 -7.37 3.43 6.11
CA GLN A 187 -8.60 4.10 5.70
C GLN A 187 -8.60 4.38 4.19
N GLN A 188 -8.96 3.36 3.44
CA GLN A 188 -9.14 3.42 1.99
C GLN A 188 -10.28 4.38 1.53
N LEU A 189 -10.98 4.99 2.47
CA LEU A 189 -12.19 5.76 2.17
C LEU A 189 -11.99 7.28 2.17
N SER A 190 -10.88 7.80 2.70
CA SER A 190 -10.73 9.26 2.91
C SER A 190 -9.45 9.91 2.40
N GLY A 191 -8.52 9.21 1.81
CA GLY A 191 -7.31 9.85 1.32
C GLY A 191 -6.59 8.98 0.32
N GLY A 192 -6.52 9.27 -0.94
CA GLY A 192 -5.76 8.65 -1.99
C GLY A 192 -5.53 7.12 -1.91
N SER A 193 -5.09 6.49 -2.97
CA SER A 193 -4.66 5.08 -2.93
C SER A 193 -3.33 4.92 -2.22
N ARG A 194 -2.61 6.05 -1.99
CA ARG A 194 -1.26 6.11 -1.41
C ARG A 194 -0.29 5.17 -2.13
N ALA A 195 -0.54 4.93 -3.41
CA ALA A 195 0.20 3.96 -4.20
C ALA A 195 1.69 4.30 -4.28
N ILE A 196 2.04 5.58 -4.36
CA ILE A 196 3.43 6.05 -4.39
C ILE A 196 4.09 5.87 -3.01
N GLU A 197 3.40 6.26 -1.93
CA GLU A 197 3.92 6.11 -0.57
C GLU A 197 4.15 4.65 -0.20
N LEU A 198 3.24 3.76 -0.62
CA LEU A 198 3.36 2.32 -0.43
C LEU A 198 4.39 1.66 -1.38
N GLY A 199 5.01 2.40 -2.29
CA GLY A 199 5.98 1.87 -3.24
C GLY A 199 5.35 0.91 -4.26
N LEU A 200 4.09 1.12 -4.62
CA LEU A 200 3.39 0.33 -5.62
C LEU A 200 3.65 0.84 -7.04
N ILE A 201 4.00 2.10 -7.15
CA ILE A 201 4.45 2.77 -8.38
C ILE A 201 5.78 3.48 -8.12
#